data_9677ce469e7a3a207d58645696e4e710
#
_entry.id   9677ce469e7a3a207d58645696e4e710
#
_cell.length_a   1.000
_cell.length_b   1.000
_cell.length_c   1.000
_cell.angle_alpha   90.00
_cell.angle_beta   90.00
_cell.angle_gamma   90.00
#
_symmetry.space_group_name_H-M   'P 1'
#
loop_
_entity.id
_entity.type
_entity.pdbx_description
1 polymer ?
#
loop_
_entity_poly.entity_id
_entity_poly.type
_entity_poly.pdbx_seq_one_letter_code
_entity_poly.pdbx_strand_id
1 'polypeptide(L)'
;MADFNDKDRCGELHSSEFGTFNTLGVTVATNGYQGGDSGHGGRTYISFEDLCSTDIDAVVSYGVDTNAKVEIMLGGDSELDSMIDAFRWAADKLEELKNSH
;
A
#
# COMPACT_ATOMS: atom_id res chain seq x y z
N MET A 1 7.16 11.60 -12.55
CA MET A 1 7.40 11.19 -11.16
C MET A 1 6.07 11.02 -10.43
N ALA A 2 5.90 9.96 -9.68
CA ALA A 2 4.67 9.72 -8.96
C ALA A 2 4.61 10.58 -7.70
N ASP A 3 3.45 11.15 -7.41
CA ASP A 3 3.19 11.83 -6.13
C ASP A 3 1.72 11.65 -5.73
N PHE A 4 1.37 12.11 -4.55
CA PHE A 4 0.02 11.90 -4.02
C PHE A 4 -1.06 12.70 -4.75
N ASN A 5 -0.68 13.71 -5.53
CA ASN A 5 -1.63 14.42 -6.38
C ASN A 5 -2.12 13.54 -7.54
N ASP A 6 -1.41 12.43 -7.80
CA ASP A 6 -1.80 11.49 -8.85
C ASP A 6 -2.86 10.49 -8.38
N LYS A 7 -3.36 10.60 -7.16
CA LYS A 7 -4.30 9.62 -6.60
C LYS A 7 -5.52 9.40 -7.49
N ASP A 8 -6.04 10.46 -8.07
CA ASP A 8 -7.20 10.38 -8.96
C ASP A 8 -6.90 9.60 -10.25
N ARG A 9 -5.62 9.47 -10.60
CA ARG A 9 -5.20 8.73 -11.79
C ARG A 9 -5.10 7.24 -11.56
N CYS A 10 -5.18 6.80 -10.32
CA CYS A 10 -5.05 5.38 -9.96
C CYS A 10 -6.31 4.58 -10.27
N GLY A 11 -7.40 5.23 -10.63
CA GLY A 11 -8.65 4.56 -10.87
C GLY A 11 -9.45 4.34 -9.60
N GLU A 12 -10.27 3.30 -9.59
CA GLU A 12 -11.17 3.01 -8.49
C GLU A 12 -10.39 2.54 -7.26
N LEU A 13 -10.76 3.09 -6.09
CA LEU A 13 -10.20 2.67 -4.81
C LEU A 13 -10.94 1.42 -4.32
N HIS A 14 -10.17 0.43 -3.92
CA HIS A 14 -10.70 -0.80 -3.32
C HIS A 14 -10.20 -0.89 -1.90
N SER A 15 -11.10 -1.03 -0.96
CA SER A 15 -10.76 -1.04 0.46
C SER A 15 -11.30 -2.28 1.14
N SER A 16 -10.57 -2.76 2.14
CA SER A 16 -11.00 -3.86 2.97
C SER A 16 -10.53 -3.64 4.39
N GLU A 17 -11.20 -4.27 5.32
CA GLU A 17 -10.88 -4.19 6.73
C GLU A 17 -10.55 -5.58 7.24
N PHE A 18 -9.54 -5.65 8.10
CA PHE A 18 -9.05 -6.92 8.62
C PHE A 18 -8.99 -6.87 10.14
N GLY A 19 -9.46 -7.94 10.77
CA GLY A 19 -9.45 -8.07 12.22
C GLY A 19 -10.86 -8.09 12.79
N THR A 20 -11.02 -8.73 13.95
CA THR A 20 -12.31 -8.86 14.61
C THR A 20 -12.54 -7.73 15.60
N PHE A 21 -11.57 -7.48 16.47
CA PHE A 21 -11.66 -6.44 17.50
C PHE A 21 -10.76 -5.27 17.16
N ASN A 22 -9.60 -5.55 16.60
CA ASN A 22 -8.65 -4.55 16.13
C ASN A 22 -8.79 -4.52 14.61
N THR A 23 -9.00 -3.35 14.05
CA THR A 23 -9.31 -3.25 12.62
C THR A 23 -8.22 -2.49 11.86
N LEU A 24 -7.60 -3.19 10.93
CA LEU A 24 -6.64 -2.62 9.99
C LEU A 24 -7.34 -2.37 8.67
N GLY A 25 -7.35 -1.12 8.23
CA GLY A 25 -7.88 -0.77 6.93
C GLY A 25 -6.80 -0.80 5.87
N VAL A 26 -7.08 -1.42 4.74
CA VAL A 26 -6.17 -1.46 3.60
C VAL A 26 -6.93 -0.97 2.38
N THR A 27 -6.33 -0.02 1.66
CA THR A 27 -6.91 0.51 0.43
C THR A 27 -5.88 0.38 -0.67
N VAL A 28 -6.33 -0.08 -1.84
CA VAL A 28 -5.47 -0.18 -3.02
C VAL A 28 -6.19 0.37 -4.23
N ALA A 29 -5.43 0.92 -5.17
CA ALA A 29 -5.93 1.34 -6.47
C ALA A 29 -4.79 1.32 -7.47
N THR A 30 -5.09 0.98 -8.70
CA THR A 30 -4.12 1.04 -9.78
C THR A 30 -4.83 1.22 -11.10
N ASN A 31 -4.18 1.95 -12.01
CA ASN A 31 -4.67 2.00 -13.39
C ASN A 31 -3.99 0.94 -14.26
N GLY A 32 -3.18 0.08 -13.65
CA GLY A 32 -2.55 -1.05 -14.34
C GLY A 32 -1.37 -0.63 -15.20
N TYR A 33 -1.04 -1.50 -16.16
CA TYR A 33 0.07 -1.24 -17.06
C TYR A 33 -0.29 -0.12 -18.05
N GLN A 34 0.64 0.79 -18.21
CA GLN A 34 0.47 1.91 -19.15
C GLN A 34 1.57 1.95 -20.20
N GLY A 35 2.41 0.93 -20.23
CA GLY A 35 3.39 0.74 -21.27
C GLY A 35 4.84 0.97 -20.88
N GLY A 36 5.14 1.24 -19.60
CA GLY A 36 6.53 1.44 -19.21
C GLY A 36 6.69 2.09 -17.85
N ASP A 37 7.59 3.08 -17.78
CA ASP A 37 7.93 3.74 -16.53
C ASP A 37 6.86 4.77 -16.12
N SER A 38 7.13 5.54 -15.07
CA SER A 38 6.15 6.49 -14.53
C SER A 38 5.76 7.58 -15.52
N GLY A 39 6.60 7.85 -16.51
CA GLY A 39 6.29 8.81 -17.57
C GLY A 39 5.16 8.35 -18.48
N HIS A 40 4.85 7.06 -18.50
CA HIS A 40 3.74 6.53 -19.29
C HIS A 40 2.39 6.61 -18.56
N GLY A 41 2.37 7.09 -17.32
CA GLY A 41 1.13 7.39 -16.61
C GLY A 41 0.62 6.29 -15.69
N GLY A 42 1.32 5.18 -15.55
CA GLY A 42 0.94 4.14 -14.60
C GLY A 42 1.05 4.65 -13.17
N ARG A 43 -0.01 4.48 -12.39
CA ARG A 43 -0.04 4.93 -10.99
C ARG A 43 -0.69 3.88 -10.12
N THR A 44 -0.12 3.67 -8.94
CA THR A 44 -0.62 2.70 -7.98
C THR A 44 -0.57 3.32 -6.59
N TYR A 45 -1.67 3.18 -5.86
CA TYR A 45 -1.84 3.74 -4.52
C TYR A 45 -2.13 2.62 -3.54
N ILE A 46 -1.50 2.67 -2.38
CA ILE A 46 -1.70 1.71 -1.32
C ILE A 46 -1.70 2.46 0.00
N SER A 47 -2.63 2.13 0.89
CA SER A 47 -2.59 2.66 2.24
C SER A 47 -2.93 1.59 3.28
N PHE A 48 -2.33 1.76 4.45
CA PHE A 48 -2.63 0.98 5.65
C PHE A 48 -3.03 1.97 6.73
N GLU A 49 -4.13 1.72 7.41
CA GLU A 49 -4.65 2.64 8.41
C GLU A 49 -5.18 1.88 9.61
N ASP A 50 -4.86 2.37 10.80
CA ASP A 50 -5.44 1.86 12.03
C ASP A 50 -6.84 2.46 12.17
N LEU A 51 -7.85 1.64 11.91
CA LEU A 51 -9.24 2.07 12.01
C LEU A 51 -9.80 1.90 13.42
N CYS A 52 -9.33 0.90 14.13
CA CYS A 52 -9.82 0.67 15.49
C CYS A 52 -8.85 -0.23 16.26
N SER A 53 -8.15 0.35 17.20
CA SER A 53 -7.36 -0.38 18.21
C SER A 53 -6.32 -1.35 17.68
N THR A 54 -5.94 -1.23 16.40
CA THR A 54 -4.80 -1.97 15.88
C THR A 54 -3.54 -1.24 16.33
N ASP A 55 -2.69 -1.91 17.05
CA ASP A 55 -1.50 -1.28 17.60
C ASP A 55 -0.44 -1.19 16.51
N ILE A 56 -0.54 -0.15 15.67
CA ILE A 56 0.36 0.10 14.57
C ILE A 56 1.14 1.38 14.84
N ASP A 57 2.45 1.30 14.70
CA ASP A 57 3.33 2.46 14.77
C ASP A 57 4.04 2.57 13.44
N ALA A 58 4.06 3.75 12.87
CA ALA A 58 4.67 3.99 11.57
C ALA A 58 5.62 5.19 11.66
N VAL A 59 6.77 5.02 11.04
CA VAL A 59 7.79 6.09 10.99
C VAL A 59 7.95 6.54 9.56
N VAL A 60 7.84 7.85 9.35
CA VAL A 60 8.06 8.48 8.06
C VAL A 60 9.25 9.42 8.19
N SER A 61 10.20 9.33 7.26
CA SER A 61 11.45 10.09 7.33
C SER A 61 11.25 11.60 7.33
N TYR A 62 10.21 12.07 6.70
CA TYR A 62 9.87 13.48 6.64
C TYR A 62 8.36 13.60 6.63
N GLY A 63 7.88 14.51 7.36
CA GLY A 63 6.46 14.67 7.52
C GLY A 63 6.09 14.40 8.95
N VAL A 64 5.04 15.06 9.34
CA VAL A 64 4.50 14.92 10.68
C VAL A 64 3.15 14.26 10.53
N ASP A 65 3.08 13.02 10.91
CA ASP A 65 1.80 12.35 10.92
C ASP A 65 1.60 11.75 12.29
N THR A 66 0.53 12.17 12.94
CA THR A 66 0.16 11.69 14.26
C THR A 66 -0.83 10.54 14.20
N ASN A 67 -1.29 10.20 12.99
CA ASN A 67 -2.22 9.09 12.79
C ASN A 67 -1.46 7.88 12.27
N ALA A 68 -1.86 6.71 12.72
CA ALA A 68 -1.24 5.48 12.27
C ALA A 68 -1.72 5.12 10.86
N LYS A 69 -1.20 5.83 9.87
CA LYS A 69 -1.54 5.61 8.47
C LYS A 69 -0.28 5.71 7.64
N VAL A 70 -0.12 4.76 6.72
CA VAL A 70 0.97 4.78 5.74
C VAL A 70 0.35 4.82 4.36
N GLU A 71 0.80 5.75 3.55
CA GLU A 71 0.36 5.86 2.16
C GLU A 71 1.57 5.73 1.24
N ILE A 72 1.40 5.01 0.14
CA ILE A 72 2.46 4.77 -0.83
C ILE A 72 1.92 5.06 -2.22
N MET A 73 2.65 5.82 -3.00
CA MET A 73 2.32 6.08 -4.39
C MET A 73 3.46 5.59 -5.28
N LEU A 74 3.13 4.79 -6.26
CA LEU A 74 4.08 4.22 -7.21
C LEU A 74 3.72 4.66 -8.62
N GLY A 75 4.72 4.73 -9.49
CA GLY A 75 4.50 5.00 -10.90
C GLY A 75 5.28 4.02 -11.77
N GLY A 76 4.60 3.43 -12.74
CA GLY A 76 5.21 2.54 -13.72
C GLY A 76 4.77 1.10 -13.60
N ASP A 77 4.93 0.36 -14.70
CA ASP A 77 4.54 -1.05 -14.78
C ASP A 77 5.46 -1.93 -13.92
N SER A 78 6.75 -1.66 -13.98
CA SER A 78 7.75 -2.43 -13.24
C SER A 78 7.58 -2.26 -11.73
N GLU A 79 7.28 -1.05 -11.28
CA GLU A 79 7.06 -0.77 -9.87
C GLU A 79 5.81 -1.45 -9.34
N LEU A 80 4.76 -1.53 -10.17
CA LEU A 80 3.55 -2.28 -9.80
C LEU A 80 3.87 -3.75 -9.60
N ASP A 81 4.57 -4.37 -10.54
CA ASP A 81 4.95 -5.79 -10.42
C ASP A 81 5.84 -6.04 -9.22
N SER A 82 6.80 -5.16 -8.97
CA SER A 82 7.71 -5.29 -7.84
C SER A 82 6.96 -5.21 -6.51
N MET A 83 5.97 -4.32 -6.43
CA MET A 83 5.18 -4.17 -5.21
C MET A 83 4.30 -5.40 -4.96
N ILE A 84 3.69 -5.94 -6.02
CA ILE A 84 2.90 -7.17 -5.90
C ILE A 84 3.79 -8.30 -5.38
N ASP A 85 4.96 -8.47 -5.96
CA ASP A 85 5.90 -9.52 -5.54
C ASP A 85 6.37 -9.31 -4.11
N ALA A 86 6.64 -8.06 -3.73
CA ALA A 86 7.09 -7.74 -2.39
C ALA A 86 6.03 -8.08 -1.35
N PHE A 87 4.77 -7.75 -1.63
CA PHE A 87 3.68 -8.08 -0.72
C PHE A 87 3.47 -9.58 -0.60
N ARG A 88 3.56 -10.30 -1.71
CA ARG A 88 3.44 -11.76 -1.67
C ARG A 88 4.55 -12.38 -0.84
N TRP A 89 5.78 -11.93 -1.07
CA TRP A 89 6.91 -12.43 -0.30
C TRP A 89 6.75 -12.13 1.19
N ALA A 90 6.37 -10.89 1.52
CA ALA A 90 6.21 -10.48 2.91
C ALA A 90 5.13 -11.29 3.60
N ALA A 91 3.98 -11.49 2.93
CA ALA A 91 2.88 -12.26 3.49
C ALA A 91 3.30 -13.71 3.73
N ASP A 92 3.95 -14.33 2.74
CA ASP A 92 4.40 -15.72 2.84
C ASP A 92 5.43 -15.87 3.95
N LYS A 93 6.37 -14.93 4.05
CA LYS A 93 7.40 -14.98 5.08
C LYS A 93 6.83 -14.82 6.48
N LEU A 94 5.90 -13.88 6.65
CA LEU A 94 5.23 -13.68 7.93
C LEU A 94 4.45 -14.92 8.36
N GLU A 95 3.78 -15.57 7.42
CA GLU A 95 3.05 -16.80 7.72
C GLU A 95 3.99 -17.93 8.13
N GLU A 96 5.11 -18.06 7.42
CA GLU A 96 6.15 -19.03 7.75
C GLU A 96 6.68 -18.80 9.17
N LEU A 97 7.02 -17.54 9.47
CA LEU A 97 7.55 -17.19 10.78
C LEU A 97 6.51 -17.37 11.90
N LYS A 98 5.27 -17.03 11.61
CA LYS A 98 4.17 -17.25 12.57
C LYS A 98 4.06 -18.72 12.94
N ASN A 99 4.16 -19.59 11.96
CA ASN A 99 4.04 -21.04 12.19
C ASN A 99 5.27 -21.65 12.88
N SER A 100 6.39 -20.91 12.89
CA SER A 100 7.62 -21.36 13.53
C SER A 100 7.75 -20.93 14.98
N HIS A 101 6.86 -20.05 15.43
CA HIS A 101 6.93 -19.48 16.79
C HIS A 101 5.79 -19.87 17.70
#